data_da28015413829823f196572d44d8daf2
#
_entry.id   da28015413829823f196572d44d8daf2
#
_cell.length_a   1.000
_cell.length_b   1.000
_cell.length_c   1.000
_cell.angle_alpha   90.00
_cell.angle_beta   90.00
_cell.angle_gamma   90.00
#
_symmetry.space_group_name_H-M   'P 1'
#
loop_
_entity.id
_entity.type
_entity.pdbx_description
1 polymer ?
#
loop_
_entity_poly.entity_id
_entity_poly.type
_entity_poly.pdbx_seq_one_letter_code
_entity_poly.pdbx_strand_id
1 'polypeptide(L)'
;MQLPFLQTLFPDFTIVPLLVGDAAPEEVAAVLERLWDGPETRIVISSDLSHYHDGRTARRLDDETAAAVVALDTRGLRDDAACGLAAIAGLLLAARRHAMTAAAVDLRHSGDTGGPPDRVVGYGAFTFVEAAPAAF
;
A
#
# COMPACT_ATOMS: atom_id res chain seq x y z
N MET A 1 -2.20 0.71 -13.08
CA MET A 1 -0.92 1.40 -13.32
C MET A 1 0.29 0.48 -13.15
N GLN A 2 0.30 -0.47 -12.22
CA GLN A 2 1.44 -1.36 -11.94
C GLN A 2 1.65 -2.48 -12.97
N LEU A 3 0.62 -2.85 -13.76
CA LEU A 3 0.65 -3.97 -14.68
C LEU A 3 1.82 -3.95 -15.69
N PRO A 4 2.15 -2.81 -16.36
CA PRO A 4 3.29 -2.78 -17.27
C PRO A 4 4.63 -3.09 -16.61
N PHE A 5 4.81 -2.68 -15.34
CA PHE A 5 6.02 -2.98 -14.58
C PHE A 5 6.07 -4.46 -14.21
N LEU A 6 4.95 -5.05 -13.79
CA LEU A 6 4.85 -6.48 -13.50
C LEU A 6 5.15 -7.32 -14.74
N GLN A 7 4.63 -6.93 -15.91
CA GLN A 7 4.91 -7.61 -17.20
C GLN A 7 6.38 -7.56 -17.61
N THR A 8 7.11 -6.52 -17.18
CA THR A 8 8.55 -6.43 -17.43
C THR A 8 9.37 -7.33 -16.50
N LEU A 9 8.91 -7.51 -15.26
CA LEU A 9 9.63 -8.26 -14.23
C LEU A 9 9.28 -9.75 -14.24
N PHE A 10 8.05 -10.10 -14.62
CA PHE A 10 7.54 -11.46 -14.61
C PHE A 10 7.00 -11.80 -16.00
N PRO A 11 7.69 -12.67 -16.77
CA PRO A 11 7.29 -13.00 -18.14
C PRO A 11 5.96 -13.76 -18.19
N ASP A 12 5.71 -14.62 -17.20
CA ASP A 12 4.51 -15.44 -17.11
C ASP A 12 3.84 -15.29 -15.73
N PHE A 13 2.66 -14.70 -15.71
CA PHE A 13 1.84 -14.62 -14.49
C PHE A 13 0.36 -14.47 -14.85
N THR A 14 -0.49 -14.84 -13.92
CA THR A 14 -1.94 -14.58 -13.98
C THR A 14 -2.32 -13.53 -12.96
N ILE A 15 -3.41 -12.82 -13.18
CA ILE A 15 -3.92 -11.81 -12.24
C ILE A 15 -5.36 -12.10 -11.83
N VAL A 16 -5.68 -11.78 -10.60
CA VAL A 16 -7.05 -11.65 -10.09
C VAL A 16 -7.26 -10.15 -9.79
N PRO A 17 -7.84 -9.38 -10.72
CA PRO A 17 -8.05 -7.96 -10.49
C PRO A 17 -9.23 -7.75 -9.53
N LEU A 18 -9.01 -6.95 -8.48
CA LEU A 18 -10.01 -6.58 -7.49
C LEU A 18 -10.19 -5.06 -7.49
N LEU A 19 -11.42 -4.61 -7.63
CA LEU A 19 -11.79 -3.21 -7.41
C LEU A 19 -12.41 -3.10 -6.03
N VAL A 20 -11.74 -2.35 -5.14
CA VAL A 20 -12.24 -2.12 -3.79
C VAL A 20 -13.01 -0.80 -3.78
N GLY A 21 -14.30 -0.91 -3.43
CA GLY A 21 -15.18 0.23 -3.23
C GLY A 21 -15.34 0.58 -1.75
N ASP A 22 -16.56 0.87 -1.35
CA ASP A 22 -16.93 1.13 0.05
C ASP A 22 -17.07 -0.21 0.79
N ALA A 23 -15.92 -0.76 1.19
CA ALA A 23 -15.81 -2.02 1.91
C ALA A 23 -15.08 -1.83 3.24
N ALA A 24 -15.50 -2.56 4.27
CA ALA A 24 -14.78 -2.57 5.53
C ALA A 24 -13.39 -3.22 5.37
N PRO A 25 -12.36 -2.75 6.08
CA PRO A 25 -11.02 -3.35 6.03
C PRO A 25 -11.02 -4.85 6.32
N GLU A 26 -11.90 -5.33 7.20
CA GLU A 26 -12.06 -6.74 7.55
C GLU A 26 -12.55 -7.58 6.36
N GLU A 27 -13.45 -7.03 5.55
CA GLU A 27 -13.95 -7.69 4.34
C GLU A 27 -12.84 -7.81 3.29
N VAL A 28 -12.08 -6.73 3.10
CA VAL A 28 -10.92 -6.74 2.21
C VAL A 28 -9.88 -7.76 2.69
N ALA A 29 -9.54 -7.76 3.97
CA ALA A 29 -8.61 -8.72 4.55
C ALA A 29 -9.08 -10.16 4.33
N ALA A 30 -10.37 -10.46 4.54
CA ALA A 30 -10.93 -11.79 4.33
C ALA A 30 -10.82 -12.26 2.87
N VAL A 31 -11.03 -11.34 1.91
CA VAL A 31 -10.86 -11.64 0.48
C VAL A 31 -9.38 -11.90 0.15
N LEU A 32 -8.46 -11.06 0.66
CA LEU A 32 -7.03 -11.26 0.46
C LEU A 32 -6.57 -12.60 1.01
N GLU A 33 -6.97 -12.95 2.24
CA GLU A 33 -6.62 -14.23 2.87
C GLU A 33 -7.17 -15.43 2.09
N ARG A 34 -8.38 -15.30 1.52
CA ARG A 34 -8.98 -16.35 0.71
C ARG A 34 -8.24 -16.62 -0.59
N LEU A 35 -7.61 -15.57 -1.15
CA LEU A 35 -6.87 -15.63 -2.41
C LEU A 35 -5.36 -15.85 -2.20
N TRP A 36 -4.90 -15.76 -0.96
CA TRP A 36 -3.48 -15.93 -0.62
C TRP A 36 -3.15 -17.42 -0.56
N ASP A 37 -2.81 -17.98 -1.71
CA ASP A 37 -2.58 -19.41 -1.90
C ASP A 37 -1.10 -19.69 -2.21
N GLY A 38 -0.31 -19.79 -1.14
CA GLY A 38 1.09 -20.18 -1.24
C GLY A 38 2.09 -19.06 -1.59
N PRO A 39 3.38 -19.42 -1.64
CA PRO A 39 4.49 -18.46 -1.80
C PRO A 39 4.59 -17.83 -3.20
N GLU A 40 3.94 -18.41 -4.21
CA GLU A 40 3.85 -17.87 -5.56
C GLU A 40 2.87 -16.71 -5.68
N THR A 41 1.91 -16.59 -4.75
CA THR A 41 0.94 -15.50 -4.75
C THR A 41 1.58 -14.20 -4.30
N ARG A 42 1.36 -13.14 -5.05
CA ARG A 42 1.78 -11.78 -4.70
C ARG A 42 0.57 -10.86 -4.66
N ILE A 43 0.42 -10.15 -3.57
CA ILE A 43 -0.61 -9.13 -3.40
C ILE A 43 0.00 -7.77 -3.75
N VAL A 44 -0.66 -7.05 -4.64
CA VAL A 44 -0.27 -5.70 -5.04
C VAL A 44 -1.43 -4.76 -4.77
N ILE A 45 -1.26 -3.83 -3.85
CA ILE A 45 -2.23 -2.74 -3.62
C ILE A 45 -1.80 -1.53 -4.45
N SER A 46 -2.72 -1.03 -5.26
CA SER A 46 -2.53 0.16 -6.07
C SER A 46 -3.30 1.32 -5.48
N SER A 47 -2.59 2.34 -5.03
CA SER A 47 -3.17 3.55 -4.43
C SER A 47 -2.20 4.71 -4.57
N ASP A 48 -2.74 5.92 -4.76
CA ASP A 48 -2.01 7.16 -4.46
C ASP A 48 -2.16 7.47 -2.97
N LEU A 49 -1.28 8.32 -2.44
CA LEU A 49 -1.36 8.86 -1.08
C LEU A 49 -2.15 10.18 -1.07
N SER A 50 -1.64 11.24 -0.42
CA SER A 50 -2.35 12.51 -0.31
C SER A 50 -2.58 13.18 -1.67
N HIS A 51 -3.65 13.98 -1.78
CA HIS A 51 -4.02 14.63 -3.03
C HIS A 51 -4.17 16.14 -2.86
N TYR A 52 -3.64 16.89 -3.84
CA TYR A 52 -3.93 18.30 -4.09
C TYR A 52 -3.50 19.27 -2.97
N HIS A 53 -2.60 18.86 -2.09
CA HIS A 53 -1.92 19.72 -1.13
C HIS A 53 -0.66 20.36 -1.74
N ASP A 54 -0.17 21.42 -1.11
CA ASP A 54 1.20 21.88 -1.38
C ASP A 54 2.23 20.82 -0.94
N GLY A 55 3.41 20.84 -1.56
CA GLY A 55 4.41 19.79 -1.37
C GLY A 55 4.86 19.59 0.08
N ARG A 56 4.84 20.64 0.93
CA ARG A 56 5.21 20.53 2.35
C ARG A 56 4.10 19.82 3.14
N THR A 57 2.87 20.19 2.91
CA THR A 57 1.71 19.55 3.53
C THR A 57 1.59 18.10 3.10
N ALA A 58 1.74 17.82 1.79
CA ALA A 58 1.73 16.47 1.25
C ALA A 58 2.78 15.58 1.93
N ARG A 59 4.05 16.03 2.00
CA ARG A 59 5.12 15.27 2.68
C ARG A 59 4.75 14.89 4.11
N ARG A 60 4.27 15.86 4.89
CA ARG A 60 3.88 15.60 6.29
C ARG A 60 2.77 14.56 6.39
N LEU A 61 1.72 14.67 5.56
CA LEU A 61 0.59 13.73 5.55
C LEU A 61 1.03 12.33 5.09
N ASP A 62 1.87 12.27 4.07
CA ASP A 62 2.38 11.02 3.52
C ASP A 62 3.36 10.34 4.48
N ASP A 63 4.20 11.10 5.21
CA ASP A 63 5.06 10.58 6.28
C ASP A 63 4.22 9.98 7.43
N GLU A 64 3.13 10.64 7.85
CA GLU A 64 2.20 10.12 8.85
C GLU A 64 1.55 8.81 8.37
N THR A 65 1.10 8.76 7.11
CA THR A 65 0.52 7.57 6.48
C THR A 65 1.55 6.45 6.38
N ALA A 66 2.77 6.76 5.95
CA ALA A 66 3.85 5.78 5.84
C ALA A 66 4.22 5.19 7.21
N ALA A 67 4.27 6.01 8.25
CA ALA A 67 4.50 5.53 9.61
C ALA A 67 3.41 4.54 10.06
N ALA A 68 2.13 4.84 9.78
CA ALA A 68 1.02 3.95 10.07
C ALA A 68 1.11 2.63 9.28
N VAL A 69 1.45 2.69 8.00
CA VAL A 69 1.65 1.49 7.15
C VAL A 69 2.78 0.62 7.68
N VAL A 70 3.94 1.20 7.99
CA VAL A 70 5.10 0.46 8.52
C VAL A 70 4.82 -0.16 9.88
N ALA A 71 4.04 0.53 10.73
CA ALA A 71 3.59 0.01 12.02
C ALA A 71 2.44 -1.02 11.91
N LEU A 72 1.91 -1.26 10.70
CA LEU A 72 0.69 -2.03 10.44
C LEU A 72 -0.51 -1.51 11.27
N ASP A 73 -0.54 -0.21 11.53
CA ASP A 73 -1.56 0.44 12.37
C ASP A 73 -2.70 1.04 11.52
N THR A 74 -3.80 0.30 11.44
CA THR A 74 -4.99 0.77 10.71
C THR A 74 -5.66 1.99 11.34
N ARG A 75 -5.46 2.24 12.64
CA ARG A 75 -6.04 3.39 13.36
C ARG A 75 -5.26 4.68 13.12
N GLY A 76 -4.00 4.56 12.74
CA GLY A 76 -3.15 5.69 12.37
C GLY A 76 -3.43 6.21 10.95
N LEU A 77 -4.21 5.48 10.16
CA LEU A 77 -4.62 5.91 8.82
C LEU A 77 -5.76 6.93 8.92
N ARG A 78 -5.58 8.10 8.31
CA ARG A 78 -6.62 9.13 8.21
C ARG A 78 -7.59 8.77 7.07
N ASP A 79 -8.83 9.22 7.16
CA ASP A 79 -9.87 8.95 6.15
C ASP A 79 -9.53 9.49 4.75
N ASP A 80 -8.71 10.52 4.67
CA ASP A 80 -8.25 11.17 3.45
C ASP A 80 -6.81 10.84 3.04
N ALA A 81 -6.19 9.82 3.69
CA ALA A 81 -4.77 9.52 3.54
C ALA A 81 -4.41 8.97 2.16
N ALA A 82 -5.33 8.27 1.50
CA ALA A 82 -5.07 7.57 0.25
C ALA A 82 -6.36 7.24 -0.49
N CYS A 83 -6.33 7.22 -1.83
CA CYS A 83 -7.51 6.86 -2.63
C CYS A 83 -7.90 5.37 -2.46
N GLY A 84 -6.94 4.51 -2.17
CA GLY A 84 -7.13 3.08 -1.90
C GLY A 84 -7.13 2.73 -0.41
N LEU A 85 -7.60 3.61 0.47
CA LEU A 85 -7.50 3.47 1.92
C LEU A 85 -8.05 2.13 2.44
N ALA A 86 -9.24 1.71 1.98
CA ALA A 86 -9.84 0.44 2.39
C ALA A 86 -8.97 -0.76 2.00
N ALA A 87 -8.37 -0.72 0.80
CA ALA A 87 -7.47 -1.77 0.33
C ALA A 87 -6.17 -1.81 1.16
N ILE A 88 -5.59 -0.64 1.47
CA ILE A 88 -4.42 -0.53 2.34
C ILE A 88 -4.76 -1.07 3.73
N ALA A 89 -5.82 -0.60 4.37
CA ALA A 89 -6.22 -1.03 5.70
C ALA A 89 -6.50 -2.56 5.75
N GLY A 90 -7.14 -3.12 4.73
CA GLY A 90 -7.35 -4.56 4.61
C GLY A 90 -6.04 -5.35 4.50
N LEU A 91 -5.08 -4.85 3.70
CA LEU A 91 -3.75 -5.46 3.64
C LEU A 91 -3.03 -5.40 5.00
N LEU A 92 -3.10 -4.28 5.73
CA LEU A 92 -2.46 -4.16 7.05
C LEU A 92 -3.04 -5.17 8.04
N LEU A 93 -4.36 -5.40 8.02
CA LEU A 93 -4.99 -6.43 8.85
C LEU A 93 -4.50 -7.84 8.49
N ALA A 94 -4.48 -8.19 7.21
CA ALA A 94 -3.98 -9.47 6.73
C ALA A 94 -2.49 -9.64 7.10
N ALA A 95 -1.66 -8.62 6.86
CA ALA A 95 -0.23 -8.63 7.18
C ALA A 95 0.03 -8.87 8.67
N ARG A 96 -0.77 -8.26 9.56
CA ARG A 96 -0.66 -8.53 11.01
C ARG A 96 -0.98 -9.96 11.37
N ARG A 97 -2.02 -10.55 10.76
CA ARG A 97 -2.41 -11.96 10.99
C ARG A 97 -1.34 -12.94 10.51
N HIS A 98 -0.63 -12.58 9.45
CA HIS A 98 0.50 -13.34 8.91
C HIS A 98 1.85 -12.98 9.54
N ALA A 99 1.86 -12.21 10.64
CA ALA A 99 3.08 -11.78 11.34
C ALA A 99 4.13 -11.14 10.40
N MET A 100 3.66 -10.40 9.39
CA MET A 100 4.55 -9.72 8.45
C MET A 100 5.17 -8.46 9.07
N THR A 101 6.28 -8.04 8.49
CA THR A 101 6.87 -6.72 8.71
C THR A 101 6.72 -5.88 7.45
N ALA A 102 6.54 -4.58 7.63
CA ALA A 102 6.43 -3.64 6.52
C ALA A 102 7.60 -2.66 6.52
N ALA A 103 8.02 -2.23 5.34
CA ALA A 103 9.03 -1.19 5.17
C ALA A 103 8.61 -0.21 4.08
N ALA A 104 8.83 1.08 4.30
CA ALA A 104 8.76 2.10 3.27
C ALA A 104 10.05 2.05 2.43
N VAL A 105 9.90 1.89 1.12
CA VAL A 105 11.02 1.82 0.17
C VAL A 105 11.28 3.19 -0.44
N ASP A 106 10.21 3.93 -0.77
CA ASP A 106 10.30 5.25 -1.36
C ASP A 106 9.05 6.08 -1.03
N LEU A 107 9.24 7.38 -0.80
CA LEU A 107 8.16 8.35 -0.63
C LEU A 107 8.48 9.58 -1.47
N ARG A 108 7.56 9.95 -2.34
CA ARG A 108 7.68 11.10 -3.24
C ARG A 108 6.32 11.74 -3.49
N HIS A 109 6.34 12.88 -4.14
CA HIS A 109 5.14 13.48 -4.71
C HIS A 109 5.38 13.97 -6.14
N SER A 110 4.33 14.27 -6.88
CA SER A 110 4.41 14.67 -8.28
C SER A 110 5.28 15.92 -8.50
N GLY A 111 5.41 16.81 -7.52
CA GLY A 111 6.29 17.97 -7.55
C GLY A 111 7.78 17.63 -7.55
N ASP A 112 8.18 16.45 -7.10
CA ASP A 112 9.58 15.97 -7.13
C ASP A 112 10.02 15.56 -8.55
N THR A 113 9.05 15.31 -9.44
CA THR A 113 9.28 14.83 -10.80
C THR A 113 8.87 15.83 -11.89
N GLY A 114 8.62 17.09 -11.52
CA GLY A 114 8.34 18.18 -12.45
C GLY A 114 6.89 18.67 -12.48
N GLY A 115 6.03 18.19 -11.59
CA GLY A 115 4.69 18.74 -11.38
C GLY A 115 4.72 20.08 -10.62
N PRO A 116 3.62 20.87 -10.64
CA PRO A 116 3.53 22.12 -9.90
C PRO A 116 3.61 21.85 -8.40
N PRO A 117 4.46 22.60 -7.62
CA PRO A 117 4.73 22.29 -6.22
C PRO A 117 3.59 22.69 -5.26
N ASP A 118 2.65 23.47 -5.71
CA ASP A 118 1.51 24.00 -4.94
C ASP A 118 0.30 23.06 -4.92
N ARG A 119 0.31 22.05 -5.79
CA ARG A 119 -0.78 21.06 -5.90
C ARG A 119 -0.26 19.71 -6.36
N VAL A 120 0.16 18.90 -5.40
CA VAL A 120 0.80 17.61 -5.68
C VAL A 120 -0.09 16.42 -5.35
N VAL A 121 0.33 15.25 -5.82
CA VAL A 121 -0.18 13.93 -5.42
C VAL A 121 0.97 13.16 -4.81
N GLY A 122 0.74 12.57 -3.63
CA GLY A 122 1.72 11.75 -2.93
C GLY A 122 1.79 10.33 -3.47
N TYR A 123 2.97 9.75 -3.44
CA TYR A 123 3.26 8.38 -3.86
C TYR A 123 4.12 7.67 -2.83
N GLY A 124 3.83 6.40 -2.57
CA GLY A 124 4.60 5.57 -1.67
C GLY A 124 4.84 4.18 -2.25
N ALA A 125 6.03 3.64 -2.04
CA ALA A 125 6.36 2.26 -2.30
C ALA A 125 6.66 1.55 -0.98
N PHE A 126 5.94 0.46 -0.72
CA PHE A 126 6.07 -0.32 0.51
C PHE A 126 6.26 -1.80 0.18
N THR A 127 7.03 -2.48 1.00
CA THR A 127 7.18 -3.93 0.94
C THR A 127 6.71 -4.56 2.24
N PHE A 128 6.12 -5.75 2.11
CA PHE A 128 5.67 -6.57 3.23
C PHE A 128 6.33 -7.93 3.10
N VAL A 129 6.99 -8.38 4.14
CA VAL A 129 7.68 -9.67 4.18
C VAL A 129 7.30 -10.44 5.43
N GLU A 130 7.17 -11.75 5.32
CA GLU A 130 6.99 -12.61 6.48
C GLU A 130 8.19 -12.49 7.42
N ALA A 131 7.94 -12.41 8.72
CA ALA A 131 9.02 -12.45 9.69
C ALA A 131 9.77 -13.77 9.53
N ALA A 132 11.11 -13.71 9.44
CA ALA A 132 11.91 -14.93 9.46
C ALA A 132 11.57 -15.73 10.73
N PRO A 133 11.40 -17.06 10.64
CA PRO A 133 11.20 -17.86 11.83
C PRO A 133 12.34 -17.61 12.80
N ALA A 134 12.01 -17.37 14.08
CA ALA A 134 13.02 -17.17 15.10
C ALA A 134 13.95 -18.40 15.09
N ALA A 135 15.23 -18.18 14.83
CA ALA A 135 16.25 -19.21 14.98
C ALA A 135 16.31 -19.57 16.48
N PHE A 136 15.95 -20.80 16.82
CA PHE A 136 16.10 -21.38 18.16
C PHE A 136 17.53 -21.80 18.38
#